data_352b2b6cf962eacea061561ab91b5734
#
_entry.id   352b2b6cf962eacea061561ab91b5734
#
_cell.length_a   1.000
_cell.length_b   1.000
_cell.length_c   1.000
_cell.angle_alpha   90.00
_cell.angle_beta   90.00
_cell.angle_gamma   90.00
#
_symmetry.space_group_name_H-M   'P 1'
#
loop_
_entity.id
_entity.type
_entity.pdbx_description
1 polymer ?
#
loop_
_entity_poly.entity_id
_entity_poly.type
_entity_poly.pdbx_seq_one_letter_code
_entity_poly.pdbx_strand_id
1 'polypeptide(L)'
;YQTRLWNAVKANPVTRNLPVVAPALALRTGYSELGNRSSILDWGNIHLYTNGYVPGFRSDDVIAGERIVCGSKPVIVTETGWHNLESWHGPQLYTPEDVAGTYAPRLLLEYFIRNVPRMAIYELVDNPSANTVWEQHFGLLRGDFSRKPAFNSLANMYTIMTRPYRTTGSPDRTVSFNFRSGPSDLRSALVNRGDGRLLLFLWRSQASIYDPPTRRRLTPAPATATIAWGTTQRIKRYSPANSSNALSSELTSVSSVTLGAELQILEISPS
;
A
#
# COMPACT_ATOMS: atom_id res chain seq x y z
N TYR A 1 -3.81 7.25 -30.00
CA TYR A 1 -3.18 5.99 -29.55
C TYR A 1 -4.20 5.05 -28.91
N GLN A 2 -4.91 5.46 -27.83
CA GLN A 2 -5.81 4.58 -27.05
C GLN A 2 -6.89 3.87 -27.89
N THR A 3 -7.56 4.58 -28.80
CA THR A 3 -8.56 4.00 -29.70
C THR A 3 -7.98 2.90 -30.59
N ARG A 4 -6.77 3.11 -31.13
CA ARG A 4 -6.10 2.11 -31.97
C ARG A 4 -5.71 0.87 -31.15
N LEU A 5 -5.19 1.06 -29.94
CA LEU A 5 -4.87 -0.03 -29.03
C LEU A 5 -6.13 -0.85 -28.70
N TRP A 6 -7.20 -0.17 -28.30
CA TRP A 6 -8.48 -0.80 -27.98
C TRP A 6 -8.99 -1.65 -29.16
N ASN A 7 -9.07 -1.05 -30.33
CA ASN A 7 -9.57 -1.75 -31.52
C ASN A 7 -8.69 -2.96 -31.89
N ALA A 8 -7.37 -2.83 -31.83
CA ALA A 8 -6.45 -3.93 -32.13
C ALA A 8 -6.60 -5.08 -31.12
N VAL A 9 -6.66 -4.78 -29.81
CA VAL A 9 -6.80 -5.80 -28.75
C VAL A 9 -8.17 -6.48 -28.83
N LYS A 10 -9.26 -5.70 -28.99
CA LYS A 10 -10.63 -6.24 -28.92
C LYS A 10 -11.08 -6.93 -30.23
N ALA A 11 -10.50 -6.59 -31.36
CA ALA A 11 -10.78 -7.27 -32.63
C ALA A 11 -10.13 -8.66 -32.76
N ASN A 12 -9.02 -8.90 -32.05
CA ASN A 12 -8.29 -10.16 -32.16
C ASN A 12 -8.85 -11.23 -31.19
N PRO A 13 -9.26 -12.41 -31.69
CA PRO A 13 -9.83 -13.48 -30.85
C PRO A 13 -8.92 -13.95 -29.71
N VAL A 14 -7.59 -13.85 -29.85
CA VAL A 14 -6.62 -14.28 -28.83
C VAL A 14 -6.52 -13.25 -27.70
N THR A 15 -6.62 -11.96 -28.02
CA THR A 15 -6.36 -10.88 -27.06
C THR A 15 -7.62 -10.15 -26.57
N ARG A 16 -8.79 -10.37 -27.18
CA ARG A 16 -10.03 -9.60 -26.88
C ARG A 16 -10.41 -9.59 -25.39
N ASN A 17 -10.04 -10.65 -24.65
CA ASN A 17 -10.34 -10.78 -23.24
C ASN A 17 -9.28 -10.13 -22.33
N LEU A 18 -8.17 -9.65 -22.89
CA LEU A 18 -7.17 -8.91 -22.12
C LEU A 18 -7.72 -7.52 -21.75
N PRO A 19 -7.54 -7.07 -20.51
CA PRO A 19 -7.93 -5.72 -20.15
C PRO A 19 -7.04 -4.67 -20.81
N VAL A 20 -7.67 -3.64 -21.36
CA VAL A 20 -6.98 -2.45 -21.90
C VAL A 20 -6.97 -1.38 -20.80
N VAL A 21 -5.80 -0.93 -20.44
CA VAL A 21 -5.57 0.01 -19.35
C VAL A 21 -5.41 1.43 -19.91
N ALA A 22 -5.90 2.43 -19.19
CA ALA A 22 -5.68 3.83 -19.52
C ALA A 22 -4.19 4.20 -19.49
N PRO A 23 -3.74 5.22 -20.24
CA PRO A 23 -2.41 5.76 -20.06
C PRO A 23 -2.29 6.40 -18.67
N ALA A 24 -1.15 6.19 -18.00
CA ALA A 24 -0.83 6.95 -16.80
C ALA A 24 -0.45 8.38 -17.19
N LEU A 25 -0.98 9.37 -16.48
CA LEU A 25 -0.76 10.78 -16.77
C LEU A 25 0.16 11.41 -15.74
N ALA A 26 1.25 12.02 -16.20
CA ALA A 26 2.23 12.66 -15.33
C ALA A 26 1.73 13.99 -14.75
N LEU A 27 0.88 14.71 -15.49
CA LEU A 27 0.37 16.04 -15.11
C LEU A 27 -1.13 15.98 -14.84
N ARG A 28 -1.56 16.71 -13.82
CA ARG A 28 -2.99 16.79 -13.45
C ARG A 28 -3.88 17.39 -14.54
N THR A 29 -3.38 18.35 -15.31
CA THR A 29 -4.09 18.92 -16.44
C THR A 29 -4.41 17.89 -17.50
N GLY A 30 -3.58 16.87 -17.65
CA GLY A 30 -3.77 15.79 -18.62
C GLY A 30 -5.09 15.02 -18.46
N TYR A 31 -5.65 14.95 -17.25
CA TYR A 31 -6.93 14.27 -17.02
C TYR A 31 -8.08 14.99 -17.74
N SER A 32 -8.18 16.31 -17.60
CA SER A 32 -9.20 17.11 -18.29
C SER A 32 -8.97 17.21 -19.81
N GLU A 33 -7.69 17.31 -20.22
CA GLU A 33 -7.29 17.36 -21.63
C GLU A 33 -7.61 16.04 -22.36
N LEU A 34 -7.35 14.90 -21.70
CA LEU A 34 -7.68 13.58 -22.25
C LEU A 34 -9.20 13.36 -22.27
N GLY A 35 -9.90 13.84 -21.25
CA GLY A 35 -11.34 13.69 -21.08
C GLY A 35 -11.79 12.23 -20.96
N ASN A 36 -13.08 11.98 -20.96
CA ASN A 36 -13.65 10.65 -20.76
C ASN A 36 -13.28 9.68 -21.91
N ARG A 37 -12.67 8.56 -21.55
CA ARG A 37 -12.25 7.45 -22.43
C ARG A 37 -12.81 6.09 -21.98
N SER A 38 -13.76 6.08 -21.06
CA SER A 38 -14.29 4.85 -20.44
C SER A 38 -14.86 3.83 -21.45
N SER A 39 -15.23 4.26 -22.67
CA SER A 39 -15.71 3.38 -23.73
C SER A 39 -14.60 2.61 -24.46
N ILE A 40 -13.32 3.00 -24.30
CA ILE A 40 -12.16 2.42 -24.98
C ILE A 40 -11.06 2.01 -23.99
N LEU A 41 -11.44 1.64 -22.78
CA LEU A 41 -10.57 1.06 -21.76
C LEU A 41 -11.38 0.19 -20.79
N ASP A 42 -10.72 -0.74 -20.15
CA ASP A 42 -11.31 -1.59 -19.12
C ASP A 42 -10.95 -1.08 -17.71
N TRP A 43 -9.76 -0.49 -17.52
CA TRP A 43 -9.27 0.00 -16.25
C TRP A 43 -8.62 1.38 -16.39
N GLY A 44 -8.87 2.26 -15.41
CA GLY A 44 -8.09 3.47 -15.20
C GLY A 44 -6.70 3.12 -14.66
N ASN A 45 -5.74 4.06 -14.81
CA ASN A 45 -4.37 3.86 -14.40
C ASN A 45 -3.75 5.12 -13.83
N ILE A 46 -3.05 4.98 -12.71
CA ILE A 46 -2.27 6.07 -12.12
C ILE A 46 -0.84 5.64 -11.82
N HIS A 47 0.08 6.59 -11.94
CA HIS A 47 1.42 6.55 -11.36
C HIS A 47 1.48 7.63 -10.28
N LEU A 48 1.63 7.23 -9.04
CA LEU A 48 1.73 8.17 -7.93
C LEU A 48 2.90 7.82 -7.03
N TYR A 49 3.90 8.67 -7.07
CA TYR A 49 5.06 8.61 -6.18
C TYR A 49 4.89 9.66 -5.07
N THR A 50 4.86 9.22 -3.83
CA THR A 50 4.61 10.10 -2.67
C THR A 50 5.82 10.93 -2.26
N ASN A 51 6.99 10.73 -2.88
CA ASN A 51 8.20 11.55 -2.66
C ASN A 51 8.60 11.65 -1.18
N GLY A 52 8.48 10.56 -0.42
CA GLY A 52 8.80 10.53 1.01
C GLY A 52 7.74 11.12 1.94
N TYR A 53 6.67 11.72 1.41
CA TYR A 53 5.49 12.03 2.22
C TYR A 53 4.79 10.75 2.67
N VAL A 54 3.89 10.87 3.65
CA VAL A 54 3.12 9.73 4.16
C VAL A 54 2.42 8.97 3.02
N PRO A 55 2.33 7.64 3.11
CA PRO A 55 1.54 6.84 2.17
C PRO A 55 0.10 7.38 2.09
N GLY A 56 -0.46 7.44 0.90
CA GLY A 56 -1.78 8.06 0.69
C GLY A 56 -1.76 9.56 0.40
N PHE A 57 -0.59 10.23 0.55
CA PHE A 57 -0.45 11.63 0.15
C PHE A 57 -0.90 11.84 -1.30
N ARG A 58 -1.87 12.73 -1.50
CA ARG A 58 -2.51 13.05 -2.78
C ARG A 58 -3.23 11.90 -3.51
N SER A 59 -3.36 10.71 -2.89
CA SER A 59 -3.99 9.56 -3.55
C SER A 59 -5.45 9.83 -3.94
N ASP A 60 -6.22 10.50 -3.10
CA ASP A 60 -7.63 10.81 -3.38
C ASP A 60 -7.76 11.78 -4.56
N ASP A 61 -6.89 12.80 -4.64
CA ASP A 61 -6.88 13.77 -5.73
C ASP A 61 -6.52 13.13 -7.07
N VAL A 62 -5.53 12.24 -7.09
CA VAL A 62 -5.07 11.58 -8.32
C VAL A 62 -6.09 10.56 -8.81
N ILE A 63 -6.69 9.79 -7.89
CA ILE A 63 -7.78 8.87 -8.21
C ILE A 63 -9.00 9.65 -8.74
N ALA A 64 -9.35 10.78 -8.13
CA ALA A 64 -10.44 11.63 -8.62
C ALA A 64 -10.15 12.18 -10.03
N GLY A 65 -8.90 12.57 -10.30
CA GLY A 65 -8.46 12.96 -11.65
C GLY A 65 -8.64 11.83 -12.66
N GLU A 66 -8.19 10.61 -12.34
CA GLU A 66 -8.33 9.46 -13.21
C GLU A 66 -9.81 9.09 -13.45
N ARG A 67 -10.71 9.36 -12.51
CA ARG A 67 -12.16 9.18 -12.69
C ARG A 67 -12.74 10.02 -13.82
N ILE A 68 -12.12 11.15 -14.19
CA ILE A 68 -12.51 11.93 -15.37
C ILE A 68 -12.28 11.11 -16.65
N VAL A 69 -11.20 10.33 -16.68
CA VAL A 69 -10.81 9.51 -17.85
C VAL A 69 -11.54 8.18 -17.88
N CYS A 70 -11.54 7.45 -16.77
CA CYS A 70 -12.04 6.08 -16.73
C CYS A 70 -13.50 5.93 -16.25
N GLY A 71 -14.14 7.01 -15.79
CA GLY A 71 -15.50 6.95 -15.26
C GLY A 71 -15.60 6.03 -14.05
N SER A 72 -16.54 5.09 -14.08
CA SER A 72 -16.76 4.11 -13.00
C SER A 72 -15.86 2.86 -13.09
N LYS A 73 -14.99 2.77 -14.10
CA LYS A 73 -14.07 1.62 -14.24
C LYS A 73 -13.12 1.50 -13.05
N PRO A 74 -12.65 0.29 -12.69
CA PRO A 74 -11.62 0.16 -11.65
C PRO A 74 -10.36 0.96 -11.99
N VAL A 75 -9.73 1.55 -10.98
CA VAL A 75 -8.42 2.22 -11.11
C VAL A 75 -7.35 1.30 -10.57
N ILE A 76 -6.28 1.12 -11.31
CA ILE A 76 -5.09 0.40 -10.85
C ILE A 76 -3.89 1.34 -10.75
N VAL A 77 -2.87 0.90 -10.04
CA VAL A 77 -1.59 1.60 -9.91
C VAL A 77 -0.53 0.72 -10.58
N THR A 78 -0.08 1.11 -11.77
CA THR A 78 0.95 0.34 -12.48
C THR A 78 2.36 0.73 -12.09
N GLU A 79 2.54 1.90 -11.44
CA GLU A 79 3.80 2.30 -10.82
C GLU A 79 3.58 3.14 -9.57
N THR A 80 4.35 2.80 -8.52
CA THR A 80 4.54 3.61 -7.32
C THR A 80 5.80 3.16 -6.60
N GLY A 81 6.38 4.00 -5.75
CA GLY A 81 7.59 3.65 -5.02
C GLY A 81 8.36 4.87 -4.55
N TRP A 82 9.61 4.66 -4.20
CA TRP A 82 10.52 5.70 -3.71
C TRP A 82 11.92 5.44 -4.23
N HIS A 83 12.59 6.47 -4.75
CA HIS A 83 14.03 6.36 -4.96
C HIS A 83 14.81 6.66 -3.68
N ASN A 84 15.93 5.99 -3.52
CA ASN A 84 16.77 6.08 -2.32
C ASN A 84 18.15 6.72 -2.60
N LEU A 85 18.32 7.47 -3.70
CA LEU A 85 19.56 8.16 -4.02
C LEU A 85 19.68 9.45 -3.19
N GLU A 86 20.48 9.41 -2.12
CA GLU A 86 20.62 10.52 -1.18
C GLU A 86 21.27 11.78 -1.81
N SER A 87 22.20 11.59 -2.75
CA SER A 87 22.87 12.70 -3.44
C SER A 87 21.96 13.49 -4.40
N TRP A 88 20.77 12.96 -4.70
CA TRP A 88 19.82 13.64 -5.58
C TRP A 88 19.10 14.80 -4.90
N HIS A 89 19.02 15.97 -5.59
CA HIS A 89 18.36 17.18 -5.10
C HIS A 89 17.34 17.75 -6.11
N GLY A 90 16.88 16.93 -7.05
CA GLY A 90 15.90 17.33 -8.05
C GLY A 90 14.44 17.24 -7.62
N PRO A 91 13.49 17.42 -8.56
CA PRO A 91 12.06 17.50 -8.27
C PRO A 91 11.44 16.24 -7.64
N GLN A 92 11.93 15.05 -7.99
CA GLN A 92 11.57 13.80 -7.34
C GLN A 92 12.36 13.72 -6.04
N LEU A 93 11.70 13.87 -4.89
CA LEU A 93 12.38 13.98 -3.61
C LEU A 93 12.90 12.62 -3.12
N TYR A 94 14.12 12.64 -2.59
CA TYR A 94 14.77 11.51 -1.95
C TYR A 94 13.96 10.99 -0.76
N THR A 95 13.93 9.67 -0.63
CA THR A 95 13.34 9.01 0.53
C THR A 95 14.35 8.02 1.11
N PRO A 96 14.73 8.14 2.40
CA PRO A 96 15.61 7.17 3.05
C PRO A 96 15.03 5.76 3.02
N GLU A 97 15.89 4.74 2.89
CA GLU A 97 15.47 3.34 2.77
C GLU A 97 14.61 2.85 3.97
N ASP A 98 14.96 3.27 5.19
CA ASP A 98 14.22 2.90 6.40
C ASP A 98 12.84 3.56 6.48
N VAL A 99 12.72 4.80 5.95
CA VAL A 99 11.43 5.48 5.77
C VAL A 99 10.57 4.72 4.78
N ALA A 100 11.14 4.37 3.61
CA ALA A 100 10.45 3.53 2.63
C ALA A 100 10.04 2.18 3.25
N GLY A 101 10.90 1.59 4.08
CA GLY A 101 10.61 0.35 4.81
C GLY A 101 9.41 0.45 5.76
N THR A 102 9.29 1.55 6.47
CA THR A 102 8.14 1.83 7.35
C THR A 102 6.87 2.09 6.56
N TYR A 103 6.99 2.75 5.40
CA TYR A 103 5.85 3.20 4.60
C TYR A 103 5.30 2.15 3.64
N ALA A 104 6.12 1.23 3.15
CA ALA A 104 5.72 0.28 2.11
C ALA A 104 4.48 -0.58 2.48
N PRO A 105 4.37 -1.17 3.68
CA PRO A 105 3.16 -1.89 4.06
C PRO A 105 1.92 -0.99 4.16
N ARG A 106 2.09 0.27 4.61
CA ARG A 106 0.99 1.24 4.70
C ARG A 106 0.49 1.65 3.32
N LEU A 107 1.40 1.80 2.33
CA LEU A 107 1.05 2.18 0.97
C LEU A 107 0.08 1.17 0.33
N LEU A 108 0.31 -0.12 0.52
CA LEU A 108 -0.61 -1.17 0.07
C LEU A 108 -2.00 -0.98 0.64
N LEU A 109 -2.09 -0.68 1.93
CA LEU A 109 -3.37 -0.52 2.63
C LEU A 109 -4.07 0.80 2.27
N GLU A 110 -3.32 1.88 2.02
CA GLU A 110 -3.89 3.15 1.55
C GLU A 110 -4.58 2.97 0.18
N TYR A 111 -4.02 2.16 -0.71
CA TYR A 111 -4.69 1.83 -1.97
C TYR A 111 -5.83 0.82 -1.77
N PHE A 112 -5.65 -0.17 -0.90
CA PHE A 112 -6.69 -1.15 -0.59
C PHE A 112 -8.00 -0.50 -0.11
N ILE A 113 -7.92 0.43 0.86
CA ILE A 113 -9.12 1.13 1.38
C ILE A 113 -9.76 2.09 0.37
N ARG A 114 -9.07 2.40 -0.73
CA ARG A 114 -9.58 3.20 -1.86
C ARG A 114 -10.12 2.35 -3.01
N ASN A 115 -10.29 1.04 -2.77
CA ASN A 115 -10.76 0.08 -3.78
C ASN A 115 -9.88 0.04 -5.04
N VAL A 116 -8.57 0.17 -4.87
CA VAL A 116 -7.59 -0.06 -5.92
C VAL A 116 -7.24 -1.56 -5.91
N PRO A 117 -7.68 -2.34 -6.92
CA PRO A 117 -7.58 -3.79 -6.88
C PRO A 117 -6.17 -4.32 -7.19
N ARG A 118 -5.32 -3.51 -7.81
CA ARG A 118 -3.94 -3.89 -8.18
C ARG A 118 -2.98 -2.73 -8.05
N MET A 119 -1.79 -3.04 -7.53
CA MET A 119 -0.70 -2.09 -7.41
C MET A 119 0.62 -2.79 -7.74
N ALA A 120 1.47 -2.12 -8.51
CA ALA A 120 2.83 -2.53 -8.77
C ALA A 120 3.81 -1.52 -8.16
N ILE A 121 4.79 -2.02 -7.42
CA ILE A 121 5.89 -1.19 -6.91
C ILE A 121 6.98 -1.14 -7.97
N TYR A 122 7.39 0.04 -8.34
CA TYR A 122 8.53 0.31 -9.18
C TYR A 122 9.75 0.61 -8.28
N GLU A 123 10.79 -0.21 -8.25
CA GLU A 123 10.99 -1.40 -9.05
C GLU A 123 11.58 -2.55 -8.20
N LEU A 124 11.97 -3.67 -8.81
CA LEU A 124 12.49 -4.79 -8.03
C LEU A 124 13.95 -4.61 -7.61
N VAL A 125 14.82 -4.13 -8.52
CA VAL A 125 16.28 -4.08 -8.31
C VAL A 125 16.83 -2.75 -8.79
N ASP A 126 17.66 -2.10 -7.99
CA ASP A 126 18.44 -0.94 -8.42
C ASP A 126 19.39 -1.29 -9.56
N ASN A 127 19.60 -0.37 -10.49
CA ASN A 127 20.63 -0.55 -11.50
C ASN A 127 22.03 -0.36 -10.87
N PRO A 128 22.90 -1.40 -10.85
CA PRO A 128 24.18 -1.34 -10.16
C PRO A 128 25.21 -0.40 -10.81
N SER A 129 25.00 0.00 -12.07
CA SER A 129 25.97 0.80 -12.83
C SER A 129 25.76 2.32 -12.72
N ALA A 130 24.75 2.79 -11.98
CA ALA A 130 24.42 4.22 -11.96
C ALA A 130 24.39 4.80 -10.56
N ASN A 131 25.45 5.50 -10.19
CA ASN A 131 25.56 6.17 -8.89
C ASN A 131 25.00 7.61 -8.86
N THR A 132 24.50 8.13 -9.98
CA THR A 132 24.11 9.54 -10.11
C THR A 132 22.72 9.76 -10.68
N VAL A 133 22.04 8.70 -11.14
CA VAL A 133 20.73 8.78 -11.79
C VAL A 133 19.67 8.24 -10.83
N TRP A 134 18.84 9.14 -10.30
CA TRP A 134 17.81 8.81 -9.30
C TRP A 134 16.81 7.75 -9.78
N GLU A 135 16.48 7.72 -11.07
CA GLU A 135 15.58 6.75 -11.70
C GLU A 135 16.06 5.29 -11.56
N GLN A 136 17.32 5.09 -11.25
CA GLN A 136 17.95 3.78 -11.12
C GLN A 136 18.06 3.29 -9.66
N HIS A 137 17.41 3.99 -8.74
CA HIS A 137 17.45 3.72 -7.29
C HIS A 137 16.08 3.48 -6.66
N PHE A 138 15.11 2.97 -7.42
CA PHE A 138 13.77 2.63 -6.94
C PHE A 138 13.64 1.19 -6.46
N GLY A 139 14.68 0.37 -6.59
CA GLY A 139 14.63 -1.04 -6.26
C GLY A 139 14.19 -1.33 -4.83
N LEU A 140 13.46 -2.41 -4.65
CA LEU A 140 13.27 -3.06 -3.36
C LEU A 140 14.54 -3.82 -2.92
N LEU A 141 15.36 -4.18 -3.89
CA LEU A 141 16.70 -4.75 -3.74
C LEU A 141 17.73 -3.73 -4.23
N ARG A 142 18.92 -3.72 -3.62
CA ARG A 142 20.05 -2.96 -4.13
C ARG A 142 20.64 -3.64 -5.35
N GLY A 143 21.55 -2.99 -6.07
CA GLY A 143 22.19 -3.53 -7.26
C GLY A 143 23.02 -4.80 -7.03
N ASP A 144 23.39 -5.11 -5.78
CA ASP A 144 24.03 -6.35 -5.35
C ASP A 144 23.03 -7.44 -4.90
N PHE A 145 21.72 -7.20 -5.14
CA PHE A 145 20.60 -8.03 -4.72
C PHE A 145 20.37 -8.10 -3.20
N SER A 146 21.07 -7.34 -2.40
CA SER A 146 20.79 -7.23 -0.97
C SER A 146 19.44 -6.53 -0.75
N ARG A 147 18.70 -6.99 0.27
CA ARG A 147 17.34 -6.50 0.54
C ARG A 147 17.36 -5.13 1.20
N LYS A 148 16.60 -4.19 0.66
CA LYS A 148 16.30 -2.95 1.36
C LYS A 148 15.22 -3.17 2.44
N PRO A 149 15.08 -2.27 3.44
CA PRO A 149 14.06 -2.36 4.47
C PRO A 149 12.63 -2.51 3.91
N ALA A 150 12.30 -1.88 2.78
CA ALA A 150 10.99 -1.99 2.15
C ALA A 150 10.70 -3.42 1.66
N PHE A 151 11.69 -4.13 1.09
CA PHE A 151 11.54 -5.53 0.75
C PHE A 151 11.23 -6.37 1.99
N ASN A 152 11.99 -6.18 3.07
CA ASN A 152 11.83 -6.97 4.28
C ASN A 152 10.45 -6.74 4.92
N SER A 153 9.99 -5.50 5.02
CA SER A 153 8.69 -5.18 5.62
C SER A 153 7.52 -5.74 4.81
N LEU A 154 7.60 -5.70 3.48
CA LEU A 154 6.61 -6.31 2.60
C LEU A 154 6.64 -7.84 2.72
N ALA A 155 7.81 -8.47 2.69
CA ALA A 155 7.96 -9.91 2.87
C ALA A 155 7.40 -10.39 4.22
N ASN A 156 7.64 -9.63 5.31
CA ASN A 156 7.06 -9.88 6.62
C ASN A 156 5.54 -9.79 6.58
N MET A 157 4.99 -8.73 5.97
CA MET A 157 3.54 -8.56 5.84
C MET A 157 2.91 -9.72 5.07
N TYR A 158 3.46 -10.09 3.91
CA TYR A 158 2.97 -11.25 3.15
C TYR A 158 3.06 -12.54 3.93
N THR A 159 4.15 -12.75 4.68
CA THR A 159 4.30 -13.91 5.55
C THR A 159 3.19 -13.99 6.60
N ILE A 160 2.84 -12.86 7.25
CA ILE A 160 1.75 -12.80 8.23
C ILE A 160 0.40 -13.08 7.56
N MET A 161 0.18 -12.52 6.37
CA MET A 161 -1.07 -12.66 5.63
C MET A 161 -1.31 -14.08 5.11
N THR A 162 -0.25 -14.82 4.75
CA THR A 162 -0.36 -16.10 4.05
C THR A 162 -0.14 -17.35 4.93
N ARG A 163 0.20 -17.20 6.20
CA ARG A 163 0.43 -18.34 7.11
C ARG A 163 -0.75 -18.65 8.02
N PRO A 164 -1.09 -19.91 8.23
CA PRO A 164 -0.83 -21.06 7.37
C PRO A 164 -1.58 -20.93 6.05
N TYR A 165 -1.09 -21.64 5.02
CA TYR A 165 -1.77 -21.66 3.73
C TYR A 165 -3.22 -22.16 3.90
N ARG A 166 -4.15 -21.53 3.18
CA ARG A 166 -5.58 -21.84 3.25
C ARG A 166 -5.84 -23.34 3.10
N THR A 167 -6.49 -23.95 4.08
CA THR A 167 -7.18 -25.23 3.89
C THR A 167 -8.51 -24.94 3.21
N THR A 168 -8.75 -25.55 2.05
CA THR A 168 -10.02 -25.47 1.34
C THR A 168 -11.16 -25.87 2.29
N GLY A 169 -12.16 -24.99 2.46
CA GLY A 169 -13.35 -25.30 3.27
C GLY A 169 -13.45 -24.65 4.65
N SER A 170 -12.45 -23.84 5.08
CA SER A 170 -12.66 -23.00 6.28
C SER A 170 -13.74 -21.96 6.00
N PRO A 171 -14.80 -21.88 6.83
CA PRO A 171 -15.86 -20.91 6.63
C PRO A 171 -15.32 -19.48 6.80
N ASP A 172 -15.92 -18.53 6.10
CA ASP A 172 -15.70 -17.12 6.35
C ASP A 172 -16.09 -16.80 7.78
N ARG A 173 -15.20 -16.11 8.48
CA ARG A 173 -15.41 -15.70 9.86
C ARG A 173 -15.75 -14.23 9.92
N THR A 174 -16.64 -13.88 10.83
CA THR A 174 -16.95 -12.52 11.22
C THR A 174 -16.54 -12.28 12.67
N VAL A 175 -16.20 -11.04 13.00
CA VAL A 175 -15.96 -10.59 14.37
C VAL A 175 -16.64 -9.24 14.56
N SER A 176 -17.35 -9.09 15.66
CA SER A 176 -17.89 -7.80 16.07
C SER A 176 -16.85 -7.07 16.91
N PHE A 177 -16.57 -5.85 16.56
CA PHE A 177 -15.68 -4.97 17.32
C PHE A 177 -16.05 -3.50 17.15
N ASN A 178 -15.61 -2.67 18.09
CA ASN A 178 -15.70 -1.22 17.98
C ASN A 178 -14.45 -0.56 18.56
N PHE A 179 -14.08 0.59 18.01
CA PHE A 179 -13.06 1.44 18.60
C PHE A 179 -13.68 2.27 19.74
N ARG A 180 -13.24 2.04 20.99
CA ARG A 180 -13.61 2.86 22.14
C ARG A 180 -12.90 4.20 22.13
N SER A 181 -11.64 4.20 21.66
CA SER A 181 -10.80 5.40 21.48
C SER A 181 -9.77 5.16 20.40
N GLY A 182 -9.21 6.25 19.85
CA GLY A 182 -8.13 6.20 18.89
C GLY A 182 -7.76 7.60 18.40
N PRO A 183 -6.60 7.75 17.75
CA PRO A 183 -6.23 9.02 17.13
C PRO A 183 -7.15 9.36 15.95
N SER A 184 -7.35 10.65 15.68
CA SER A 184 -8.23 11.12 14.59
C SER A 184 -7.76 10.68 13.20
N ASP A 185 -6.49 10.39 13.04
CA ASP A 185 -5.87 9.89 11.81
C ASP A 185 -5.76 8.35 11.77
N LEU A 186 -6.48 7.63 12.66
CA LEU A 186 -6.54 6.18 12.64
C LEU A 186 -7.20 5.70 11.35
N ARG A 187 -6.57 4.72 10.71
CA ARG A 187 -7.10 3.93 9.62
C ARG A 187 -7.10 2.46 9.99
N SER A 188 -8.05 1.72 9.47
CA SER A 188 -8.13 0.28 9.67
C SER A 188 -8.65 -0.44 8.44
N ALA A 189 -8.27 -1.70 8.31
CA ALA A 189 -8.82 -2.63 7.32
C ALA A 189 -8.94 -4.01 7.98
N LEU A 190 -10.07 -4.67 7.82
CA LEU A 190 -10.28 -6.03 8.28
C LEU A 190 -10.28 -6.97 7.07
N VAL A 191 -9.44 -8.01 7.12
CA VAL A 191 -9.28 -8.98 6.03
C VAL A 191 -9.49 -10.38 6.57
N ASN A 192 -10.30 -11.19 5.89
CA ASN A 192 -10.43 -12.61 6.16
C ASN A 192 -9.26 -13.35 5.52
N ARG A 193 -8.44 -14.04 6.33
CA ARG A 193 -7.30 -14.80 5.84
C ARG A 193 -7.70 -16.10 5.16
N GLY A 194 -8.93 -16.56 5.36
CA GLY A 194 -9.48 -17.77 4.74
C GLY A 194 -9.11 -19.09 5.45
N ASP A 195 -8.47 -19.04 6.62
CA ASP A 195 -8.15 -20.16 7.49
C ASP A 195 -8.90 -20.11 8.83
N GLY A 196 -10.01 -19.36 8.88
CA GLY A 196 -10.78 -19.09 10.10
C GLY A 196 -10.20 -17.98 10.97
N ARG A 197 -9.16 -17.29 10.53
CA ARG A 197 -8.57 -16.14 11.22
C ARG A 197 -8.82 -14.86 10.44
N LEU A 198 -8.91 -13.76 11.17
CA LEU A 198 -9.04 -12.42 10.62
C LEU A 198 -7.78 -11.62 10.92
N LEU A 199 -7.44 -10.70 10.03
CA LEU A 199 -6.37 -9.74 10.22
C LEU A 199 -6.96 -8.34 10.25
N LEU A 200 -6.83 -7.66 11.39
CA LEU A 200 -7.15 -6.24 11.51
C LEU A 200 -5.87 -5.43 11.40
N PHE A 201 -5.75 -4.69 10.31
CA PHE A 201 -4.67 -3.75 10.05
C PHE A 201 -4.99 -2.41 10.67
N LEU A 202 -4.02 -1.80 11.37
CA LEU A 202 -4.16 -0.52 12.05
C LEU A 202 -2.96 0.36 11.73
N TRP A 203 -3.21 1.58 11.27
CA TRP A 203 -2.16 2.56 11.01
C TRP A 203 -2.67 3.98 11.19
N ARG A 204 -1.73 4.90 11.32
CA ARG A 204 -2.00 6.34 11.38
C ARG A 204 -1.69 6.96 10.02
N SER A 205 -2.69 7.52 9.35
CA SER A 205 -2.53 8.05 7.99
C SER A 205 -1.60 9.28 7.94
N GLN A 206 -1.52 10.06 9.02
CA GLN A 206 -0.71 11.28 9.10
C GLN A 206 0.59 11.13 9.90
N ALA A 207 0.86 9.96 10.50
CA ALA A 207 2.10 9.76 11.23
C ALA A 207 3.30 9.69 10.28
N SER A 208 4.02 10.82 10.18
CA SER A 208 5.22 10.95 9.35
C SER A 208 6.48 10.82 10.18
N ILE A 209 7.48 10.09 9.66
CA ILE A 209 8.83 9.97 10.23
C ILE A 209 9.88 10.73 9.42
N TYR A 210 9.44 11.45 8.39
CA TYR A 210 10.32 12.17 7.48
C TYR A 210 9.64 13.39 6.91
N ASP A 211 10.38 14.49 6.82
CA ASP A 211 10.00 15.71 6.12
C ASP A 211 10.80 15.81 4.81
N PRO A 212 10.21 15.47 3.65
CA PRO A 212 10.98 15.35 2.42
C PRO A 212 11.65 16.67 1.96
N PRO A 213 11.02 17.86 2.05
CA PRO A 213 11.66 19.10 1.64
C PRO A 213 12.90 19.45 2.44
N THR A 214 12.87 19.23 3.75
CA THR A 214 14.01 19.55 4.64
C THR A 214 14.91 18.37 4.92
N ARG A 215 14.53 17.16 4.47
CA ARG A 215 15.20 15.89 4.73
C ARG A 215 15.36 15.56 6.21
N ARG A 216 14.56 16.15 7.08
CA ARG A 216 14.61 15.93 8.52
C ARG A 216 13.86 14.65 8.92
N ARG A 217 14.44 13.95 9.88
CA ARG A 217 13.74 12.89 10.60
C ARG A 217 12.72 13.50 11.54
N LEU A 218 11.54 12.87 11.59
CA LEU A 218 10.45 13.22 12.47
C LEU A 218 10.16 12.05 13.43
N THR A 219 9.67 12.37 14.61
CA THR A 219 9.22 11.38 15.58
C THR A 219 7.78 11.71 15.97
N PRO A 220 6.79 11.09 15.28
CA PRO A 220 5.40 11.33 15.62
C PRO A 220 5.12 10.81 17.04
N ALA A 221 4.45 11.62 17.84
CA ALA A 221 4.03 11.18 19.18
C ALA A 221 3.16 9.92 19.05
N PRO A 222 3.43 8.86 19.83
CA PRO A 222 2.62 7.67 19.81
C PRO A 222 1.19 7.96 20.30
N ALA A 223 0.21 7.24 19.76
CA ALA A 223 -1.18 7.34 20.18
C ALA A 223 -1.76 5.95 20.40
N THR A 224 -2.71 5.81 21.31
CA THR A 224 -3.31 4.51 21.62
C THR A 224 -4.70 4.38 21.00
N ALA A 225 -4.93 3.28 20.31
CA ALA A 225 -6.27 2.84 19.91
C ALA A 225 -6.74 1.74 20.88
N THR A 226 -7.95 1.88 21.42
CA THR A 226 -8.58 0.87 22.26
C THR A 226 -9.75 0.22 21.50
N ILE A 227 -9.71 -1.10 21.40
CA ILE A 227 -10.66 -1.92 20.63
C ILE A 227 -11.40 -2.82 21.61
N ALA A 228 -12.73 -2.73 21.60
CA ALA A 228 -13.59 -3.69 22.31
C ALA A 228 -14.06 -4.75 21.32
N TRP A 229 -13.86 -6.00 21.67
CA TRP A 229 -14.32 -7.17 20.93
C TRP A 229 -15.72 -7.59 21.46
N GLY A 230 -16.61 -7.98 20.59
CA GLY A 230 -17.96 -8.45 20.99
C GLY A 230 -17.91 -9.70 21.88
N THR A 231 -16.87 -10.51 21.77
CA THR A 231 -16.56 -11.66 22.63
C THR A 231 -15.06 -11.73 22.86
N THR A 232 -14.63 -12.49 23.85
CA THR A 232 -13.21 -12.77 24.09
C THR A 232 -12.57 -13.41 22.85
N GLN A 233 -11.44 -12.87 22.42
CA GLN A 233 -10.67 -13.31 21.25
C GLN A 233 -9.23 -13.62 21.66
N ARG A 234 -8.61 -14.54 20.95
CA ARG A 234 -7.14 -14.68 20.97
C ARG A 234 -6.54 -13.72 19.96
N ILE A 235 -5.78 -12.76 20.43
CA ILE A 235 -5.17 -11.72 19.62
C ILE A 235 -3.66 -11.92 19.59
N LYS A 236 -3.07 -12.00 18.39
CA LYS A 236 -1.62 -11.87 18.18
C LYS A 236 -1.34 -10.57 17.48
N ARG A 237 -0.36 -9.83 17.96
CA ARG A 237 0.06 -8.55 17.40
C ARG A 237 1.35 -8.70 16.62
N TYR A 238 1.45 -8.01 15.48
CA TYR A 238 2.62 -7.98 14.62
C TYR A 238 2.95 -6.55 14.17
N SER A 239 4.23 -6.30 13.88
CA SER A 239 4.72 -5.09 13.19
C SER A 239 5.60 -5.51 12.02
N PRO A 240 5.11 -5.48 10.77
CA PRO A 240 5.85 -5.96 9.60
C PRO A 240 7.16 -5.21 9.36
N ALA A 241 7.26 -3.94 9.75
CA ALA A 241 8.50 -3.18 9.63
C ALA A 241 9.65 -3.82 10.42
N ASN A 242 9.33 -4.55 11.50
CA ASN A 242 10.31 -5.17 12.38
C ASN A 242 10.49 -6.67 12.10
N SER A 243 9.38 -7.42 12.01
CA SER A 243 9.42 -8.89 11.89
C SER A 243 8.10 -9.47 11.42
N SER A 244 8.14 -10.71 10.92
CA SER A 244 6.95 -11.56 10.73
C SER A 244 6.59 -12.37 11.97
N ASN A 245 7.35 -12.28 13.07
CA ASN A 245 7.03 -12.93 14.33
C ASN A 245 6.04 -12.09 15.14
N ALA A 246 5.19 -12.76 15.93
CA ALA A 246 4.27 -12.07 16.82
C ALA A 246 5.04 -11.35 17.94
N LEU A 247 4.67 -10.10 18.17
CA LEU A 247 5.19 -9.27 19.28
C LEU A 247 4.54 -9.65 20.61
N SER A 248 3.27 -10.04 20.57
CA SER A 248 2.49 -10.48 21.74
C SER A 248 1.39 -11.44 21.34
N SER A 249 0.87 -12.17 22.31
CA SER A 249 -0.34 -12.99 22.19
C SER A 249 -1.12 -12.88 23.49
N GLU A 250 -2.40 -12.55 23.40
CA GLU A 250 -3.29 -12.37 24.55
C GLU A 250 -4.66 -12.99 24.28
N LEU A 251 -5.39 -13.32 25.34
CA LEU A 251 -6.79 -13.70 25.32
C LEU A 251 -7.59 -12.59 25.99
N THR A 252 -8.37 -11.84 25.24
CA THR A 252 -8.96 -10.60 25.73
C THR A 252 -10.28 -10.22 25.03
N SER A 253 -11.11 -9.47 25.74
CA SER A 253 -12.27 -8.77 25.17
C SER A 253 -11.98 -7.29 24.87
N VAL A 254 -10.80 -6.78 25.25
CA VAL A 254 -10.37 -5.40 24.98
C VAL A 254 -8.88 -5.36 24.69
N SER A 255 -8.49 -4.84 23.56
CA SER A 255 -7.09 -4.64 23.19
C SER A 255 -6.74 -3.16 23.18
N SER A 256 -5.57 -2.81 23.71
CA SER A 256 -4.98 -1.48 23.60
C SER A 256 -3.72 -1.55 22.74
N VAL A 257 -3.69 -0.79 21.64
CA VAL A 257 -2.62 -0.81 20.65
C VAL A 257 -1.98 0.55 20.53
N THR A 258 -0.71 0.64 20.89
CA THR A 258 0.08 1.86 20.67
C THR A 258 0.49 1.93 19.20
N LEU A 259 0.17 3.06 18.55
CA LEU A 259 0.38 3.33 17.14
C LEU A 259 1.37 4.49 16.98
N GLY A 260 2.50 4.21 16.35
CA GLY A 260 3.45 5.18 15.83
C GLY A 260 3.23 5.38 14.33
N ALA A 261 4.33 5.43 13.58
CA ALA A 261 4.29 5.48 12.11
C ALA A 261 4.20 4.10 11.45
N GLU A 262 4.49 3.03 12.20
CA GLU A 262 4.48 1.66 11.69
C GLU A 262 3.07 1.09 11.60
N LEU A 263 2.86 0.22 10.62
CA LEU A 263 1.68 -0.62 10.54
C LEU A 263 1.66 -1.62 11.71
N GLN A 264 0.51 -1.78 12.36
CA GLN A 264 0.24 -2.86 13.29
C GLN A 264 -0.80 -3.82 12.69
N ILE A 265 -0.61 -5.11 12.90
CA ILE A 265 -1.54 -6.15 12.46
C ILE A 265 -1.98 -6.94 13.69
N LEU A 266 -3.28 -7.08 13.87
CA LEU A 266 -3.88 -7.96 14.88
C LEU A 266 -4.44 -9.18 14.16
N GLU A 267 -3.86 -10.35 14.42
CA GLU A 267 -4.43 -11.64 14.02
C GLU A 267 -5.44 -12.04 15.08
N ILE A 268 -6.68 -12.26 14.66
CA ILE A 268 -7.81 -12.57 15.51
C ILE A 268 -8.19 -14.02 15.26
N SER A 269 -8.12 -14.85 16.29
CA SER A 269 -8.55 -16.25 16.26
C SER A 269 -9.61 -16.54 17.33
N PRO A 270 -10.40 -17.63 17.19
CA PRO A 270 -11.29 -18.07 18.25
C PRO A 270 -10.52 -18.27 19.56
N SER A 271 -11.19 -18.00 20.68
CA SER A 271 -10.72 -18.34 22.03
C SER A 271 -10.56 -19.83 22.22
#